data_f6d246bdddf02efc29f43a12a9da7de1
#
_entry.id   f6d246bdddf02efc29f43a12a9da7de1
#
_cell.length_a   1.000
_cell.length_b   1.000
_cell.length_c   1.000
_cell.angle_alpha   90.00
_cell.angle_beta   90.00
_cell.angle_gamma   90.00
#
_symmetry.space_group_name_H-M   'P 1'
#
loop_
_entity.id
_entity.type
_entity.pdbx_description
1 polymer ?
#
loop_
_entity_poly.entity_id
_entity_poly.type
_entity_poly.pdbx_seq_one_letter_code
_entity_poly.pdbx_strand_id
1 'polypeptide(L)'
;MKIALVHDWLPTMGGAERVLSDFVELYPEAPLYTLICNHSKMEEPLKSANIITSHLQKKKECTNHRKLFPFMPTAIESFDLTGYDMVLSSSSSVAKGVITHPDAIHICYCHSPMRYAWEFSYEYAGKMSGKGKLVRKLLDYFLTWIRVWDYASAARVDYFIANSENVAKRIRKHYRREAVVIPPPVRCRLFQISENDGDYFLVVSRFQEYKRVDIAIDACNKLGFKLKVVGDGPD
;
A
#
# COMPACT_ATOMS: atom_id res chain seq x y z
N MET A 1 11.39 -24.23 -6.51
CA MET A 1 10.60 -23.03 -6.90
C MET A 1 11.27 -21.82 -6.31
N LYS A 2 11.77 -20.94 -7.16
CA LYS A 2 12.40 -19.66 -6.76
C LYS A 2 11.31 -18.58 -6.70
N ILE A 3 11.24 -17.87 -5.56
CA ILE A 3 10.19 -16.88 -5.29
C ILE A 3 10.83 -15.51 -5.16
N ALA A 4 10.19 -14.48 -5.72
CA ALA A 4 10.48 -13.07 -5.43
C ALA A 4 9.27 -12.40 -4.79
N LEU A 5 9.52 -11.59 -3.78
CA LEU A 5 8.54 -10.70 -3.19
C LEU A 5 8.67 -9.30 -3.82
N VAL A 6 7.56 -8.63 -4.06
CA VAL A 6 7.56 -7.26 -4.59
C VAL A 6 6.63 -6.39 -3.76
N HIS A 7 7.08 -5.20 -3.39
CA HIS A 7 6.25 -4.23 -2.66
C HIS A 7 6.41 -2.81 -3.24
N ASP A 8 5.38 -1.97 -3.06
CA ASP A 8 5.38 -0.62 -3.64
C ASP A 8 6.56 0.21 -3.12
N TRP A 9 6.63 0.46 -1.81
CA TRP A 9 7.66 1.25 -1.11
C TRP A 9 7.64 1.00 0.39
N LEU A 10 8.76 1.21 1.06
CA LEU A 10 8.97 0.97 2.49
C LEU A 10 9.50 2.22 3.23
N PRO A 11 8.76 3.34 3.30
CA PRO A 11 9.20 4.54 4.03
C PRO A 11 8.97 4.45 5.53
N THR A 12 7.95 3.72 5.97
CA THR A 12 7.57 3.49 7.38
C THR A 12 6.73 2.22 7.48
N MET A 13 6.61 1.65 8.68
CA MET A 13 5.68 0.56 8.92
C MET A 13 4.22 1.03 8.88
N GLY A 14 3.35 0.23 8.28
CA GLY A 14 1.91 0.44 8.19
C GLY A 14 1.18 -0.89 8.02
N GLY A 15 -0.09 -0.86 7.62
CA GLY A 15 -0.90 -2.07 7.48
C GLY A 15 -0.45 -2.99 6.34
N ALA A 16 -0.04 -2.41 5.22
CA ALA A 16 0.45 -3.17 4.07
C ALA A 16 1.83 -3.80 4.38
N GLU A 17 2.69 -3.07 5.06
CA GLU A 17 4.02 -3.53 5.45
C GLU A 17 3.96 -4.64 6.51
N ARG A 18 2.92 -4.67 7.35
CA ARG A 18 2.69 -5.79 8.28
C ARG A 18 2.31 -7.07 7.53
N VAL A 19 1.42 -6.99 6.54
CA VAL A 19 1.13 -8.15 5.66
C VAL A 19 2.37 -8.60 4.90
N LEU A 20 3.19 -7.66 4.44
CA LEU A 20 4.46 -7.98 3.80
C LEU A 20 5.43 -8.69 4.75
N SER A 21 5.44 -8.32 6.05
CA SER A 21 6.22 -9.03 7.06
C SER A 21 5.84 -10.50 7.14
N ASP A 22 4.53 -10.80 7.08
CA ASP A 22 4.07 -12.19 7.09
C ASP A 22 4.50 -12.95 5.81
N PHE A 23 4.58 -12.28 4.66
CA PHE A 23 5.12 -12.89 3.43
C PHE A 23 6.63 -13.18 3.55
N VAL A 24 7.40 -12.29 4.17
CA VAL A 24 8.82 -12.52 4.44
C VAL A 24 9.01 -13.68 5.43
N GLU A 25 8.15 -13.79 6.45
CA GLU A 25 8.18 -14.95 7.37
C GLU A 25 7.86 -16.28 6.65
N LEU A 26 6.93 -16.28 5.68
CA LEU A 26 6.59 -17.45 4.87
C LEU A 26 7.69 -17.84 3.87
N TYR A 27 8.42 -16.85 3.34
CA TYR A 27 9.43 -17.02 2.30
C TYR A 27 10.73 -16.30 2.68
N PRO A 28 11.44 -16.75 3.74
CA PRO A 28 12.59 -16.02 4.29
C PRO A 28 13.77 -15.90 3.33
N GLU A 29 13.90 -16.84 2.38
CA GLU A 29 14.97 -16.84 1.36
C GLU A 29 14.62 -15.98 0.13
N ALA A 30 13.37 -15.51 0.02
CA ALA A 30 12.95 -14.74 -1.14
C ALA A 30 13.46 -13.29 -1.06
N PRO A 31 14.13 -12.78 -2.10
CA PRO A 31 14.47 -11.37 -2.14
C PRO A 31 13.20 -10.52 -2.24
N LEU A 32 13.24 -9.36 -1.58
CA LEU A 32 12.17 -8.39 -1.56
C LEU A 32 12.53 -7.18 -2.43
N TYR A 33 11.86 -7.04 -3.55
CA TYR A 33 11.99 -5.90 -4.45
C TYR A 33 11.05 -4.77 -4.04
N THR A 34 11.55 -3.55 -3.94
CA THR A 34 10.74 -2.37 -3.62
C THR A 34 11.31 -1.12 -4.26
N LEU A 35 10.48 -0.12 -4.53
CA LEU A 35 10.97 1.10 -5.17
C LEU A 35 11.96 1.85 -4.30
N ILE A 36 11.66 1.98 -3.01
CA ILE A 36 12.49 2.68 -2.01
C ILE A 36 12.28 2.05 -0.64
N CYS A 37 13.31 2.09 0.19
CA CYS A 37 13.26 1.59 1.56
C CYS A 37 13.97 2.55 2.52
N ASN A 38 13.36 2.79 3.68
CA ASN A 38 14.01 3.41 4.83
C ASN A 38 14.26 2.33 5.90
N HIS A 39 15.44 1.70 5.83
CA HIS A 39 15.80 0.60 6.72
C HIS A 39 15.73 0.96 8.20
N SER A 40 15.99 2.23 8.58
CA SER A 40 15.95 2.67 9.97
C SER A 40 14.55 2.64 10.61
N LYS A 41 13.51 2.59 9.76
CA LYS A 41 12.10 2.53 10.18
C LYS A 41 11.45 1.16 10.00
N MET A 42 12.22 0.17 9.57
CA MET A 42 11.71 -1.19 9.42
C MET A 42 11.83 -1.96 10.72
N GLU A 43 10.82 -2.80 10.98
CA GLU A 43 10.77 -3.78 12.08
C GLU A 43 11.10 -5.17 11.52
N GLU A 44 11.45 -6.12 12.42
CA GLU A 44 11.62 -7.52 12.00
C GLU A 44 10.27 -8.12 11.56
N PRO A 45 10.25 -8.99 10.53
CA PRO A 45 11.40 -9.55 9.79
C PRO A 45 11.88 -8.68 8.60
N LEU A 46 11.21 -7.57 8.28
CA LEU A 46 11.58 -6.73 7.13
C LEU A 46 12.98 -6.11 7.27
N LYS A 47 13.41 -5.86 8.50
CA LYS A 47 14.72 -5.26 8.76
C LYS A 47 15.89 -6.17 8.36
N SER A 48 15.74 -7.47 8.53
CA SER A 48 16.74 -8.49 8.17
C SER A 48 16.54 -9.07 6.77
N ALA A 49 15.45 -8.73 6.07
CA ALA A 49 15.16 -9.23 4.73
C ALA A 49 16.18 -8.76 3.69
N ASN A 50 16.41 -9.59 2.67
CA ASN A 50 17.22 -9.22 1.51
C ASN A 50 16.44 -8.23 0.61
N ILE A 51 16.55 -6.93 0.88
CA ILE A 51 15.80 -5.87 0.19
C ILE A 51 16.61 -5.33 -0.99
N ILE A 52 16.02 -5.40 -2.18
CA ILE A 52 16.56 -4.85 -3.42
C ILE A 52 15.72 -3.63 -3.82
N THR A 53 16.34 -2.45 -3.85
CA THR A 53 15.65 -1.20 -4.19
C THR A 53 15.86 -0.79 -5.64
N SER A 54 14.92 -0.01 -6.19
CA SER A 54 15.03 0.53 -7.56
C SER A 54 16.04 1.69 -7.64
N HIS A 55 16.30 2.14 -8.88
CA HIS A 55 17.11 3.33 -9.14
C HIS A 55 16.54 4.63 -8.55
N LEU A 56 15.29 4.62 -8.05
CA LEU A 56 14.70 5.76 -7.36
C LEU A 56 15.24 5.95 -5.93
N GLN A 57 15.91 4.94 -5.36
CA GLN A 57 16.56 5.01 -4.06
C GLN A 57 17.82 5.88 -4.13
N LYS A 58 17.69 7.20 -3.96
CA LYS A 58 18.83 8.14 -4.02
C LYS A 58 19.54 8.37 -2.68
N LYS A 59 18.86 8.12 -1.55
CA LYS A 59 19.37 8.31 -0.18
C LYS A 59 18.91 7.17 0.70
N LYS A 60 19.68 6.86 1.76
CA LYS A 60 19.29 5.84 2.76
C LYS A 60 17.94 6.11 3.42
N GLU A 61 17.53 7.38 3.47
CA GLU A 61 16.24 7.82 4.02
C GLU A 61 15.45 8.56 2.94
N CYS A 62 14.51 7.88 2.31
CA CYS A 62 13.59 8.53 1.36
C CYS A 62 12.30 8.92 2.07
N THR A 63 12.17 10.19 2.45
CA THR A 63 11.02 10.70 3.22
C THR A 63 9.85 11.16 2.35
N ASN A 64 10.08 11.50 1.09
CA ASN A 64 9.03 12.07 0.22
C ASN A 64 8.83 11.27 -1.08
N HIS A 65 8.41 10.00 -0.94
CA HIS A 65 8.13 9.11 -2.07
C HIS A 65 7.05 9.66 -3.01
N ARG A 66 6.11 10.48 -2.53
CA ARG A 66 5.00 11.01 -3.35
C ARG A 66 5.48 11.83 -4.55
N LYS A 67 6.62 12.52 -4.43
CA LYS A 67 7.22 13.29 -5.54
C LYS A 67 7.80 12.40 -6.65
N LEU A 68 8.08 11.14 -6.33
CA LEU A 68 8.63 10.17 -7.29
C LEU A 68 7.53 9.46 -8.11
N PHE A 69 6.26 9.71 -7.79
CA PHE A 69 5.13 9.01 -8.36
C PHE A 69 5.12 8.93 -9.90
N PRO A 70 5.45 9.99 -10.67
CA PRO A 70 5.47 9.91 -12.12
C PRO A 70 6.50 8.91 -12.69
N PHE A 71 7.54 8.58 -11.92
CA PHE A 71 8.63 7.68 -12.32
C PHE A 71 8.45 6.25 -11.80
N MET A 72 7.51 6.03 -10.90
CA MET A 72 7.30 4.72 -10.26
C MET A 72 6.89 3.61 -11.24
N PRO A 73 6.02 3.85 -12.25
CA PRO A 73 5.69 2.83 -13.25
C PRO A 73 6.92 2.29 -13.97
N THR A 74 7.79 3.16 -14.48
CA THR A 74 9.03 2.76 -15.15
C THR A 74 9.99 2.05 -14.20
N ALA A 75 10.08 2.53 -12.96
CA ALA A 75 10.98 1.95 -11.97
C ALA A 75 10.56 0.54 -11.53
N ILE A 76 9.26 0.29 -11.40
CA ILE A 76 8.78 -1.05 -11.03
C ILE A 76 8.96 -2.05 -12.18
N GLU A 77 8.77 -1.61 -13.42
CA GLU A 77 8.98 -2.43 -14.61
C GLU A 77 10.46 -2.71 -14.92
N SER A 78 11.39 -1.95 -14.32
CA SER A 78 12.83 -2.13 -14.53
C SER A 78 13.46 -3.23 -13.67
N PHE A 79 12.72 -3.86 -12.76
CA PHE A 79 13.23 -4.99 -12.01
C PHE A 79 13.39 -6.23 -12.91
N ASP A 80 14.56 -6.85 -12.86
CA ASP A 80 14.80 -8.13 -13.50
C ASP A 80 14.27 -9.27 -12.62
N LEU A 81 13.17 -9.85 -13.04
CA LEU A 81 12.50 -10.97 -12.37
C LEU A 81 12.53 -12.26 -13.22
N THR A 82 13.40 -12.34 -14.21
CA THR A 82 13.45 -13.48 -15.17
C THR A 82 13.89 -14.79 -14.53
N GLY A 83 14.56 -14.76 -13.39
CA GLY A 83 15.07 -15.94 -12.70
C GLY A 83 14.14 -16.58 -11.68
N TYR A 84 12.86 -16.13 -11.59
CA TYR A 84 11.90 -16.61 -10.59
C TYR A 84 10.75 -17.41 -11.21
N ASP A 85 10.33 -18.46 -10.52
CA ASP A 85 9.20 -19.29 -10.91
C ASP A 85 7.87 -18.68 -10.43
N MET A 86 7.92 -17.90 -9.32
CA MET A 86 6.77 -17.21 -8.76
C MET A 86 7.15 -15.82 -8.28
N VAL A 87 6.29 -14.86 -8.57
CA VAL A 87 6.37 -13.48 -8.05
C VAL A 87 5.12 -13.21 -7.22
N LEU A 88 5.31 -12.85 -5.94
CA LEU A 88 4.24 -12.44 -5.05
C LEU A 88 4.35 -10.93 -4.81
N SER A 89 3.44 -10.15 -5.41
CA SER A 89 3.40 -8.71 -5.21
C SER A 89 2.38 -8.31 -4.15
N SER A 90 2.80 -7.42 -3.24
CA SER A 90 1.96 -6.75 -2.23
C SER A 90 1.74 -5.32 -2.69
N SER A 91 0.54 -5.02 -3.22
CA SER A 91 0.31 -3.81 -3.99
C SER A 91 -0.86 -2.97 -3.51
N SER A 92 -0.60 -1.69 -3.30
CA SER A 92 -1.59 -0.62 -3.16
C SER A 92 -1.47 0.43 -4.27
N SER A 93 -0.44 0.26 -5.13
CA SER A 93 -0.08 1.21 -6.18
C SER A 93 0.51 0.49 -7.39
N VAL A 94 1.84 0.44 -7.50
CA VAL A 94 2.54 0.04 -8.72
C VAL A 94 3.16 -1.35 -8.68
N ALA A 95 3.31 -1.98 -7.52
CA ALA A 95 4.01 -3.27 -7.36
C ALA A 95 3.46 -4.38 -8.25
N LYS A 96 2.14 -4.41 -8.50
CA LYS A 96 1.51 -5.35 -9.44
C LYS A 96 1.98 -5.17 -10.90
N GLY A 97 2.64 -4.06 -11.20
CA GLY A 97 3.07 -3.71 -12.55
C GLY A 97 4.43 -4.28 -12.96
N VAL A 98 5.03 -5.15 -12.16
CA VAL A 98 6.26 -5.84 -12.56
C VAL A 98 6.07 -6.69 -13.81
N ILE A 99 7.17 -6.91 -14.53
CA ILE A 99 7.22 -7.77 -15.71
C ILE A 99 7.87 -9.09 -15.27
N THR A 100 7.15 -10.19 -15.48
CA THR A 100 7.60 -11.53 -15.12
C THR A 100 7.96 -12.36 -16.37
N HIS A 101 8.72 -13.42 -16.20
CA HIS A 101 8.95 -14.38 -17.27
C HIS A 101 7.62 -15.06 -17.67
N PRO A 102 7.42 -15.46 -18.96
CA PRO A 102 6.19 -16.10 -19.41
C PRO A 102 5.79 -17.38 -18.64
N ASP A 103 6.76 -18.12 -18.13
CA ASP A 103 6.53 -19.35 -17.36
C ASP A 103 6.38 -19.09 -15.85
N ALA A 104 6.59 -17.85 -15.39
CA ALA A 104 6.46 -17.48 -13.97
C ALA A 104 5.02 -17.14 -13.62
N ILE A 105 4.58 -17.56 -12.44
CA ILE A 105 3.27 -17.22 -11.90
C ILE A 105 3.36 -15.91 -11.13
N HIS A 106 2.55 -14.90 -11.51
CA HIS A 106 2.41 -13.63 -10.78
C HIS A 106 1.14 -13.62 -9.93
N ILE A 107 1.30 -13.68 -8.61
CA ILE A 107 0.21 -13.52 -7.63
C ILE A 107 0.29 -12.12 -7.05
N CYS A 108 -0.83 -11.38 -7.07
CA CYS A 108 -0.90 -10.04 -6.48
C CYS A 108 -1.84 -10.02 -5.27
N TYR A 109 -1.27 -9.81 -4.08
CA TYR A 109 -2.06 -9.42 -2.92
C TYR A 109 -2.35 -7.92 -3.01
N CYS A 110 -3.57 -7.61 -3.38
CA CYS A 110 -4.01 -6.24 -3.63
C CYS A 110 -4.65 -5.64 -2.37
N HIS A 111 -3.97 -4.67 -1.77
CA HIS A 111 -4.52 -3.91 -0.64
C HIS A 111 -5.65 -2.97 -1.09
N SER A 112 -5.52 -2.42 -2.29
CA SER A 112 -6.55 -1.67 -3.02
C SER A 112 -6.02 -1.36 -4.42
N PRO A 113 -6.85 -1.30 -5.46
CA PRO A 113 -6.53 -0.55 -6.66
C PRO A 113 -6.10 0.87 -6.32
N MET A 114 -5.28 1.47 -7.18
CA MET A 114 -4.66 2.78 -6.99
C MET A 114 -5.68 3.89 -6.70
N ARG A 115 -6.03 4.10 -5.40
CA ARG A 115 -7.14 4.97 -4.98
C ARG A 115 -7.04 6.40 -5.50
N TYR A 116 -5.85 6.98 -5.51
CA TYR A 116 -5.64 8.35 -5.99
C TYR A 116 -5.84 8.49 -7.51
N ALA A 117 -5.76 7.41 -8.27
CA ALA A 117 -6.06 7.43 -9.69
C ALA A 117 -7.57 7.24 -9.96
N TRP A 118 -8.25 6.38 -9.18
CA TRP A 118 -9.63 5.97 -9.46
C TRP A 118 -10.68 6.67 -8.58
N GLU A 119 -10.48 6.69 -7.26
CA GLU A 119 -11.53 7.14 -6.32
C GLU A 119 -11.33 8.57 -5.84
N PHE A 120 -10.11 8.94 -5.47
CA PHE A 120 -9.78 10.23 -4.89
C PHE A 120 -9.14 11.23 -5.88
N SER A 121 -9.26 10.97 -7.19
CA SER A 121 -8.66 11.83 -8.21
C SER A 121 -9.14 13.28 -8.13
N TYR A 122 -10.42 13.49 -7.82
CA TYR A 122 -11.00 14.83 -7.69
C TYR A 122 -10.53 15.55 -6.43
N GLU A 123 -10.35 14.86 -5.30
CA GLU A 123 -9.83 15.45 -4.06
C GLU A 123 -8.36 15.87 -4.22
N TYR A 124 -7.55 15.01 -4.84
CA TYR A 124 -6.16 15.35 -5.15
C TYR A 124 -6.05 16.51 -6.15
N ALA A 125 -6.89 16.53 -7.18
CA ALA A 125 -6.96 17.64 -8.12
C ALA A 125 -7.44 18.94 -7.43
N GLY A 126 -8.38 18.85 -6.49
CA GLY A 126 -8.87 19.97 -5.69
C GLY A 126 -7.78 20.59 -4.82
N LYS A 127 -7.00 19.77 -4.10
CA LYS A 127 -5.85 20.24 -3.28
C LYS A 127 -4.74 20.91 -4.11
N MET A 128 -4.69 20.67 -5.42
CA MET A 128 -3.77 21.32 -6.35
C MET A 128 -4.38 22.49 -7.13
N SER A 129 -5.68 22.76 -6.99
CA SER A 129 -6.40 23.79 -7.77
C SER A 129 -5.86 25.22 -7.59
N GLY A 130 -5.19 25.51 -6.45
CA GLY A 130 -4.50 26.80 -6.22
C GLY A 130 -3.25 27.04 -7.05
N LYS A 131 -2.76 26.05 -7.83
CA LYS A 131 -1.49 26.13 -8.58
C LYS A 131 -1.62 26.58 -10.05
N GLY A 132 -2.81 27.01 -10.47
CA GLY A 132 -3.07 27.54 -11.81
C GLY A 132 -3.63 26.50 -12.81
N LYS A 133 -4.33 27.01 -13.84
CA LYS A 133 -5.07 26.21 -14.83
C LYS A 133 -4.18 25.21 -15.62
N LEU A 134 -2.94 25.61 -15.94
CA LEU A 134 -2.01 24.76 -16.68
C LEU A 134 -1.58 23.53 -15.88
N VAL A 135 -1.24 23.73 -14.60
CA VAL A 135 -0.84 22.63 -13.70
C VAL A 135 -1.99 21.63 -13.53
N ARG A 136 -3.21 22.12 -13.40
CA ARG A 136 -4.40 21.28 -13.34
C ARG A 136 -4.57 20.44 -14.62
N LYS A 137 -4.45 21.06 -15.79
CA LYS A 137 -4.55 20.35 -17.08
C LYS A 137 -3.49 19.26 -17.22
N LEU A 138 -2.24 19.54 -16.84
CA LEU A 138 -1.16 18.56 -16.84
C LEU A 138 -1.44 17.39 -15.86
N LEU A 139 -2.00 17.69 -14.70
CA LEU A 139 -2.41 16.67 -13.74
C LEU A 139 -3.51 15.77 -14.31
N ASP A 140 -4.53 16.33 -14.98
CA ASP A 140 -5.62 15.56 -15.58
C ASP A 140 -5.08 14.60 -16.67
N TYR A 141 -4.15 15.04 -17.51
CA TYR A 141 -3.46 14.17 -18.48
C TYR A 141 -2.67 13.07 -17.79
N PHE A 142 -1.91 13.41 -16.76
CA PHE A 142 -1.15 12.45 -15.98
C PHE A 142 -2.07 11.41 -15.32
N LEU A 143 -3.18 11.82 -14.70
CA LEU A 143 -4.15 10.92 -14.09
C LEU A 143 -4.82 9.99 -15.14
N THR A 144 -5.02 10.47 -16.35
CA THR A 144 -5.53 9.64 -17.44
C THR A 144 -4.50 8.61 -17.87
N TRP A 145 -3.25 9.03 -18.06
CA TRP A 145 -2.16 8.13 -18.41
C TRP A 145 -1.92 7.06 -17.33
N ILE A 146 -1.88 7.45 -16.05
CA ILE A 146 -1.65 6.49 -14.97
C ILE A 146 -2.79 5.48 -14.84
N ARG A 147 -4.05 5.86 -15.11
CA ARG A 147 -5.18 4.90 -15.15
C ARG A 147 -5.01 3.88 -16.27
N VAL A 148 -4.58 4.30 -17.45
CA VAL A 148 -4.31 3.39 -18.58
C VAL A 148 -3.20 2.41 -18.20
N TRP A 149 -2.09 2.90 -17.63
CA TRP A 149 -1.00 2.05 -17.18
C TRP A 149 -1.44 1.09 -16.06
N ASP A 150 -2.18 1.60 -15.07
CA ASP A 150 -2.68 0.82 -13.92
C ASP A 150 -3.63 -0.30 -14.36
N TYR A 151 -4.51 -0.02 -15.32
CA TYR A 151 -5.38 -1.02 -15.93
C TYR A 151 -4.58 -2.04 -16.76
N ALA A 152 -3.70 -1.59 -17.62
CA ALA A 152 -2.89 -2.47 -18.47
C ALA A 152 -1.94 -3.36 -17.64
N SER A 153 -1.35 -2.81 -16.58
CA SER A 153 -0.49 -3.57 -15.68
C SER A 153 -1.24 -4.68 -14.91
N ALA A 154 -2.52 -4.48 -14.62
CA ALA A 154 -3.34 -5.51 -13.98
C ALA A 154 -3.58 -6.75 -14.87
N ALA A 155 -3.45 -6.62 -16.19
CA ALA A 155 -3.55 -7.77 -17.11
C ALA A 155 -2.36 -8.73 -17.01
N ARG A 156 -1.22 -8.27 -16.47
CA ARG A 156 0.00 -9.08 -16.26
C ARG A 156 -0.05 -9.98 -15.02
N VAL A 157 -1.03 -9.77 -14.16
CA VAL A 157 -1.23 -10.56 -12.95
C VAL A 157 -2.02 -11.82 -13.28
N ASP A 158 -1.52 -12.99 -12.89
CA ASP A 158 -2.25 -14.26 -13.10
C ASP A 158 -3.37 -14.41 -12.07
N TYR A 159 -3.08 -14.20 -10.79
CA TYR A 159 -4.05 -14.35 -9.71
C TYR A 159 -4.07 -13.13 -8.79
N PHE A 160 -5.29 -12.59 -8.56
CA PHE A 160 -5.50 -11.56 -7.57
C PHE A 160 -6.02 -12.14 -6.25
N ILE A 161 -5.40 -11.70 -5.16
CA ILE A 161 -5.90 -11.86 -3.80
C ILE A 161 -6.32 -10.48 -3.30
N ALA A 162 -7.56 -10.33 -2.85
CA ALA A 162 -8.07 -9.11 -2.27
C ALA A 162 -8.08 -9.21 -0.74
N ASN A 163 -7.70 -8.17 -0.04
CA ASN A 163 -7.74 -8.14 1.43
C ASN A 163 -9.17 -8.06 2.01
N SER A 164 -10.18 -7.84 1.19
CA SER A 164 -11.58 -7.73 1.61
C SER A 164 -12.53 -7.82 0.40
N GLU A 165 -13.81 -8.11 0.67
CA GLU A 165 -14.87 -8.08 -0.34
C GLU A 165 -14.98 -6.70 -1.03
N ASN A 166 -14.74 -5.62 -0.30
CA ASN A 166 -14.75 -4.29 -0.86
C ASN A 166 -13.63 -4.09 -1.88
N VAL A 167 -12.44 -4.60 -1.60
CA VAL A 167 -11.30 -4.56 -2.54
C VAL A 167 -11.54 -5.49 -3.72
N ALA A 168 -12.13 -6.67 -3.52
CA ALA A 168 -12.52 -7.54 -4.63
C ALA A 168 -13.50 -6.85 -5.60
N LYS A 169 -14.51 -6.14 -5.07
CA LYS A 169 -15.43 -5.33 -5.88
C LYS A 169 -14.69 -4.23 -6.68
N ARG A 170 -13.68 -3.59 -6.09
CA ARG A 170 -12.85 -2.57 -6.77
C ARG A 170 -11.99 -3.18 -7.88
N ILE A 171 -11.36 -4.33 -7.62
CA ILE A 171 -10.60 -5.08 -8.64
C ILE A 171 -11.50 -5.42 -9.83
N ARG A 172 -12.67 -5.98 -9.56
CA ARG A 172 -13.66 -6.28 -10.62
C ARG A 172 -14.08 -5.01 -11.38
N LYS A 173 -14.32 -3.91 -10.68
CA LYS A 173 -14.75 -2.64 -11.28
C LYS A 173 -13.68 -2.02 -12.16
N HIS A 174 -12.45 -1.91 -11.64
CA HIS A 174 -11.39 -1.12 -12.28
C HIS A 174 -10.48 -1.96 -13.19
N TYR A 175 -10.24 -3.23 -12.83
CA TYR A 175 -9.34 -4.11 -13.60
C TYR A 175 -10.06 -5.17 -14.42
N ARG A 176 -11.39 -5.34 -14.22
CA ARG A 176 -12.18 -6.40 -14.88
C ARG A 176 -11.63 -7.80 -14.60
N ARG A 177 -11.08 -8.01 -13.41
CA ARG A 177 -10.49 -9.26 -12.94
C ARG A 177 -11.25 -9.77 -11.72
N GLU A 178 -11.28 -11.08 -11.55
CA GLU A 178 -11.76 -11.71 -10.32
C GLU A 178 -10.61 -11.78 -9.30
N ALA A 179 -10.96 -11.87 -8.02
CA ALA A 179 -10.02 -11.99 -6.92
C ALA A 179 -10.56 -12.93 -5.84
N VAL A 180 -9.67 -13.74 -5.26
CA VAL A 180 -9.96 -14.49 -4.04
C VAL A 180 -9.82 -13.56 -2.84
N VAL A 181 -10.75 -13.62 -1.89
CA VAL A 181 -10.67 -12.78 -0.69
C VAL A 181 -9.93 -13.54 0.42
N ILE A 182 -8.78 -12.98 0.82
CA ILE A 182 -8.01 -13.44 1.97
C ILE A 182 -7.74 -12.21 2.85
N PRO A 183 -8.44 -12.07 3.99
CA PRO A 183 -8.22 -10.94 4.90
C PRO A 183 -6.77 -10.87 5.41
N PRO A 184 -6.27 -9.67 5.76
CA PRO A 184 -4.94 -9.53 6.33
C PRO A 184 -4.84 -10.27 7.66
N PRO A 185 -3.71 -10.93 7.94
CA PRO A 185 -3.51 -11.64 9.19
C PRO A 185 -3.44 -10.67 10.39
N VAL A 186 -3.86 -11.17 11.55
CA VAL A 186 -3.78 -10.44 12.82
C VAL A 186 -2.87 -11.21 13.78
N ARG A 187 -1.87 -10.53 14.34
CA ARG A 187 -0.93 -11.10 15.33
C ARG A 187 -1.61 -11.19 16.70
N CYS A 188 -2.62 -12.07 16.85
CA CYS A 188 -3.41 -12.21 18.07
C CYS A 188 -2.55 -12.48 19.32
N ARG A 189 -1.37 -13.09 19.17
CA ARG A 189 -0.43 -13.37 20.28
C ARG A 189 0.10 -12.12 20.99
N LEU A 190 0.02 -10.95 20.33
CA LEU A 190 0.45 -9.67 20.91
C LEU A 190 -0.62 -9.03 21.80
N PHE A 191 -1.83 -9.56 21.80
CA PHE A 191 -2.96 -8.99 22.51
C PHE A 191 -3.36 -9.92 23.66
N GLN A 192 -3.57 -9.35 24.84
CA GLN A 192 -4.11 -10.04 26.00
C GLN A 192 -5.46 -9.42 26.35
N ILE A 193 -6.41 -10.27 26.71
CA ILE A 193 -7.71 -9.80 27.19
C ILE A 193 -7.50 -9.23 28.60
N SER A 194 -7.92 -7.98 28.82
CA SER A 194 -7.92 -7.37 30.14
C SER A 194 -9.18 -7.81 30.90
N GLU A 195 -9.03 -8.17 32.18
CA GLU A 195 -10.15 -8.46 33.07
C GLU A 195 -10.84 -7.17 33.55
N ASN A 196 -10.20 -6.02 33.42
CA ASN A 196 -10.72 -4.73 33.81
C ASN A 196 -11.22 -3.94 32.62
N ASP A 197 -12.53 -3.72 32.54
CA ASP A 197 -13.11 -2.80 31.56
C ASP A 197 -12.85 -1.34 31.99
N GLY A 198 -12.39 -0.54 31.08
CA GLY A 198 -12.25 0.92 31.32
C GLY A 198 -13.59 1.64 31.16
N ASP A 199 -13.76 2.74 31.89
CA ASP A 199 -14.92 3.64 31.82
C ASP A 199 -14.76 4.71 30.71
N TYR A 200 -14.13 4.35 29.60
CA TYR A 200 -13.81 5.27 28.50
C TYR A 200 -13.95 4.62 27.13
N PHE A 201 -14.23 5.43 26.13
CA PHE A 201 -14.10 5.03 24.74
C PHE A 201 -12.64 5.14 24.29
N LEU A 202 -12.21 4.29 23.37
CA LEU A 202 -10.86 4.27 22.85
C LEU A 202 -10.86 4.41 21.34
N VAL A 203 -10.09 5.38 20.83
CA VAL A 203 -9.75 5.49 19.41
C VAL A 203 -8.26 5.23 19.24
N VAL A 204 -7.91 4.21 18.46
CA VAL A 204 -6.54 3.93 18.04
C VAL A 204 -6.45 4.16 16.54
N SER A 205 -5.79 5.23 16.11
CA SER A 205 -5.74 5.59 14.70
C SER A 205 -4.49 6.41 14.36
N ARG A 206 -4.04 6.29 13.11
CA ARG A 206 -3.15 7.28 12.53
C ARG A 206 -3.93 8.57 12.31
N PHE A 207 -3.42 9.73 12.75
CA PHE A 207 -4.11 11.01 12.58
C PHE A 207 -3.94 11.47 11.13
N GLN A 208 -4.98 11.26 10.38
CA GLN A 208 -5.11 11.62 8.97
C GLN A 208 -6.54 12.10 8.72
N GLU A 209 -6.73 13.16 7.97
CA GLU A 209 -8.02 13.80 7.67
C GLU A 209 -9.12 12.78 7.33
N TYR A 210 -8.82 11.75 6.51
CA TYR A 210 -9.81 10.74 6.10
C TYR A 210 -10.21 9.76 7.21
N LYS A 211 -9.47 9.70 8.31
CA LYS A 211 -9.80 8.85 9.47
C LYS A 211 -10.85 9.46 10.38
N ARG A 212 -11.09 10.77 10.25
CA ARG A 212 -12.17 11.49 10.92
C ARG A 212 -12.22 11.24 12.41
N VAL A 213 -11.07 11.31 13.10
CA VAL A 213 -10.98 11.20 14.57
C VAL A 213 -11.74 12.34 15.26
N ASP A 214 -11.84 13.48 14.60
CA ASP A 214 -12.65 14.64 14.97
C ASP A 214 -14.10 14.25 15.33
N ILE A 215 -14.74 13.38 14.55
CA ILE A 215 -16.12 12.95 14.80
C ILE A 215 -16.26 12.23 16.15
N ALA A 216 -15.29 11.37 16.50
CA ALA A 216 -15.31 10.66 17.77
C ALA A 216 -15.13 11.62 18.96
N ILE A 217 -14.22 12.61 18.81
CA ILE A 217 -13.99 13.65 19.81
C ILE A 217 -15.27 14.49 20.02
N ASP A 218 -15.88 14.97 18.93
CA ASP A 218 -17.10 15.77 18.99
C ASP A 218 -18.27 15.01 19.62
N ALA A 219 -18.42 13.73 19.28
CA ALA A 219 -19.47 12.88 19.83
C ALA A 219 -19.30 12.69 21.35
N CYS A 220 -18.08 12.37 21.79
CA CYS A 220 -17.80 12.18 23.22
C CYS A 220 -17.95 13.49 24.01
N ASN A 221 -17.51 14.62 23.45
CA ASN A 221 -17.70 15.94 24.07
C ASN A 221 -19.20 16.29 24.25
N LYS A 222 -20.02 16.02 23.22
CA LYS A 222 -21.47 16.29 23.29
C LYS A 222 -22.21 15.38 24.28
N LEU A 223 -21.75 14.14 24.46
CA LEU A 223 -22.40 13.14 25.30
C LEU A 223 -21.80 13.08 26.72
N GLY A 224 -20.73 13.83 27.00
CA GLY A 224 -20.05 13.81 28.29
C GLY A 224 -19.29 12.50 28.57
N PHE A 225 -18.88 11.77 27.53
CA PHE A 225 -18.14 10.52 27.69
C PHE A 225 -16.64 10.75 27.72
N LYS A 226 -15.92 9.95 28.52
CA LYS A 226 -14.46 9.92 28.51
C LYS A 226 -13.97 9.28 27.23
N LEU A 227 -13.02 9.90 26.56
CA LEU A 227 -12.36 9.40 25.36
C LEU A 227 -10.85 9.39 25.54
N LYS A 228 -10.24 8.26 25.24
CA LYS A 228 -8.78 8.14 25.03
C LYS A 228 -8.49 8.05 23.54
N VAL A 229 -7.58 8.90 23.06
CA VAL A 229 -7.13 8.90 21.67
C VAL A 229 -5.66 8.52 21.63
N VAL A 230 -5.34 7.45 20.92
CA VAL A 230 -3.98 6.92 20.79
C VAL A 230 -3.60 6.91 19.32
N GLY A 231 -2.50 7.54 18.99
CA GLY A 231 -1.97 7.59 17.63
C GLY A 231 -1.02 8.75 17.42
N ASP A 232 -0.61 8.88 16.16
CA ASP A 232 0.28 9.94 15.67
C ASP A 232 -0.10 10.30 14.23
N GLY A 233 0.17 11.53 13.81
CA GLY A 233 -0.12 12.01 12.46
C GLY A 233 -0.01 13.52 12.32
N PRO A 234 -0.16 14.03 11.06
CA PRO A 234 -0.04 15.45 10.76
C PRO A 234 -1.28 16.29 11.14
N ASP A 235 -2.40 15.65 11.53
CA ASP A 235 -3.67 16.32 11.89
C ASP A 235 -3.82 16.46 13.40
#